data_bac9bfdf4c083430bcaed4d7e7084a79
#
_entry.id   bac9bfdf4c083430bcaed4d7e7084a79
#
_cell.length_a   1.000
_cell.length_b   1.000
_cell.length_c   1.000
_cell.angle_alpha   90.00
_cell.angle_beta   90.00
_cell.angle_gamma   90.00
#
_symmetry.space_group_name_H-M   'P 1'
#
loop_
_entity.id
_entity.type
_entity.pdbx_description
1 polymer ?
#
loop_
_entity_poly.entity_id
_entity_poly.type
_entity_poly.pdbx_seq_one_letter_code
_entity_poly.pdbx_strand_id
1 'polypeptide(L)'
;MFKISFFIRKRSDVTRNDFRTYWQGEHADLNLAYVRDIGVKQYIKCEVLKDHPLTKASVTSYRTGPVSYDFVDQWIFNDIEDLKRGMADSRIQSLASKTHLSEDDWIDLPRSSVHMSTDLVQFYPVDAARIRATSDDPYLKVFYHVRSLPHISRESAQLHWNACHGGESRQHIHLSKHKKYLQAHKIDSTFVDQLTELRGYEDDPTIIGHAEAWLLADAEEKQPTAEEREATSMTLDDIDLFTNKSRSNVFLTNESFLLDDTIVTRPTGGGKRMPEFFSAIY
;
A
#
# COMPACT_ATOMS: atom_id res chain seq x y z
N MET A 1 -0.67 2.76 13.38
CA MET A 1 0.15 1.72 12.70
C MET A 1 1.03 2.45 11.70
N PHE A 2 2.30 2.14 11.66
CA PHE A 2 3.26 2.74 10.71
C PHE A 2 3.53 1.75 9.58
N LYS A 3 3.78 2.28 8.40
CA LYS A 3 4.02 1.48 7.20
C LYS A 3 5.15 2.11 6.40
N ILE A 4 6.12 1.28 5.99
CA ILE A 4 7.06 1.65 4.92
C ILE A 4 6.59 0.95 3.66
N SER A 5 6.40 1.72 2.59
CA SER A 5 5.98 1.20 1.29
C SER A 5 7.05 1.50 0.25
N PHE A 6 7.52 0.44 -0.40
CA PHE A 6 8.50 0.47 -1.48
C PHE A 6 7.76 0.26 -2.79
N PHE A 7 7.66 1.28 -3.61
CA PHE A 7 7.07 1.22 -4.95
C PHE A 7 8.18 0.93 -5.95
N ILE A 8 8.28 -0.30 -6.37
CA ILE A 8 9.46 -0.84 -7.06
C ILE A 8 9.22 -0.96 -8.56
N ARG A 9 10.18 -0.42 -9.33
CA ARG A 9 10.27 -0.59 -10.76
C ARG A 9 11.50 -1.41 -11.11
N LYS A 10 11.31 -2.43 -11.93
CA LYS A 10 12.41 -3.22 -12.49
C LYS A 10 13.23 -2.42 -13.50
N ARG A 11 14.49 -2.74 -13.67
CA ARG A 11 15.33 -2.20 -14.75
C ARG A 11 14.77 -2.58 -16.11
N SER A 12 15.00 -1.75 -17.11
CA SER A 12 14.48 -1.94 -18.46
C SER A 12 15.11 -3.15 -19.20
N ASP A 13 16.35 -3.52 -18.84
CA ASP A 13 17.11 -4.63 -19.38
C ASP A 13 16.76 -5.99 -18.73
N VAL A 14 15.97 -6.02 -17.67
CA VAL A 14 15.50 -7.23 -16.99
C VAL A 14 14.12 -7.61 -17.51
N THR A 15 13.89 -8.91 -17.78
CA THR A 15 12.54 -9.37 -18.16
C THR A 15 11.60 -9.35 -16.94
N ARG A 16 10.29 -9.24 -17.18
CA ARG A 16 9.32 -9.29 -16.10
C ARG A 16 9.34 -10.62 -15.35
N ASN A 17 9.52 -11.71 -16.05
CA ASN A 17 9.50 -13.05 -15.45
C ASN A 17 10.74 -13.28 -14.57
N ASP A 18 11.93 -12.87 -15.03
CA ASP A 18 13.17 -13.00 -14.25
C ASP A 18 13.09 -12.11 -13.00
N PHE A 19 12.59 -10.86 -13.15
CA PHE A 19 12.39 -9.97 -12.03
C PHE A 19 11.40 -10.53 -11.00
N ARG A 20 10.28 -11.08 -11.45
CA ARG A 20 9.30 -11.73 -10.59
C ARG A 20 9.91 -12.89 -9.81
N THR A 21 10.68 -13.75 -10.48
CA THR A 21 11.35 -14.90 -9.86
C THR A 21 12.32 -14.45 -8.77
N TYR A 22 13.17 -13.46 -9.07
CA TYR A 22 14.08 -12.88 -8.11
C TYR A 22 13.32 -12.24 -6.93
N TRP A 23 12.31 -11.41 -7.22
CA TRP A 23 11.60 -10.62 -6.22
C TRP A 23 10.79 -11.47 -5.25
N GLN A 24 10.16 -12.53 -5.75
CA GLN A 24 9.39 -13.47 -4.94
C GLN A 24 10.24 -14.54 -4.25
N GLY A 25 11.43 -14.81 -4.75
CA GLY A 25 12.38 -15.79 -4.22
C GLY A 25 13.51 -15.14 -3.41
N GLU A 26 14.70 -15.01 -3.99
CA GLU A 26 15.93 -14.57 -3.33
C GLU A 26 15.75 -13.26 -2.55
N HIS A 27 15.15 -12.23 -3.15
CA HIS A 27 14.91 -10.96 -2.47
C HIS A 27 13.98 -11.11 -1.26
N ALA A 28 12.96 -11.96 -1.35
CA ALA A 28 12.08 -12.25 -0.22
C ALA A 28 12.83 -12.91 0.94
N ASP A 29 13.68 -13.90 0.65
CA ASP A 29 14.47 -14.63 1.64
C ASP A 29 15.49 -13.70 2.32
N LEU A 30 16.17 -12.84 1.56
CA LEU A 30 17.10 -11.85 2.11
C LEU A 30 16.42 -10.91 3.11
N ASN A 31 15.23 -10.41 2.78
CA ASN A 31 14.47 -9.54 3.69
C ASN A 31 13.95 -10.31 4.92
N LEU A 32 13.41 -11.50 4.73
CA LEU A 32 12.89 -12.33 5.83
C LEU A 32 13.97 -12.65 6.88
N ALA A 33 15.26 -12.63 6.50
CA ALA A 33 16.36 -12.88 7.41
C ALA A 33 16.47 -11.86 8.56
N TYR A 34 15.87 -10.66 8.40
CA TYR A 34 16.00 -9.61 9.41
C TYR A 34 14.74 -8.78 9.71
N VAL A 35 13.71 -8.82 8.87
CA VAL A 35 12.53 -7.93 9.03
C VAL A 35 11.83 -8.10 10.37
N ARG A 36 11.81 -9.32 10.93
CA ARG A 36 11.26 -9.56 12.28
C ARG A 36 12.06 -8.86 13.37
N ASP A 37 13.36 -8.85 13.24
CA ASP A 37 14.28 -8.29 14.24
C ASP A 37 14.20 -6.76 14.28
N ILE A 38 13.74 -6.12 13.19
CA ILE A 38 13.44 -4.68 13.16
C ILE A 38 11.99 -4.36 13.50
N GLY A 39 11.22 -5.32 14.00
CA GLY A 39 9.87 -5.09 14.51
C GLY A 39 8.75 -5.12 13.48
N VAL A 40 9.01 -5.55 12.25
CA VAL A 40 7.96 -5.74 11.23
C VAL A 40 6.96 -6.79 11.71
N LYS A 41 5.69 -6.44 11.68
CA LYS A 41 4.57 -7.32 12.05
C LYS A 41 3.89 -7.94 10.84
N GLN A 42 3.88 -7.22 9.72
CA GLN A 42 3.47 -7.78 8.44
C GLN A 42 4.47 -7.37 7.37
N TYR A 43 4.86 -8.32 6.54
CA TYR A 43 5.58 -8.09 5.31
C TYR A 43 4.73 -8.61 4.15
N ILE A 44 4.27 -7.68 3.32
CA ILE A 44 3.37 -7.95 2.21
C ILE A 44 4.05 -7.54 0.91
N LYS A 45 4.10 -8.47 -0.06
CA LYS A 45 4.49 -8.18 -1.44
C LYS A 45 3.25 -8.08 -2.29
N CYS A 46 3.09 -6.99 -3.02
CA CYS A 46 1.98 -6.76 -3.92
C CYS A 46 2.50 -6.74 -5.36
N GLU A 47 2.19 -7.77 -6.16
CA GLU A 47 2.54 -7.82 -7.58
C GLU A 47 1.58 -6.97 -8.40
N VAL A 48 2.10 -6.05 -9.22
CA VAL A 48 1.28 -5.18 -10.06
C VAL A 48 0.77 -5.91 -11.29
N LEU A 49 -0.55 -5.89 -11.48
CA LEU A 49 -1.26 -6.54 -12.59
C LEU A 49 -1.38 -5.56 -13.78
N LYS A 50 -0.27 -5.28 -14.49
CA LYS A 50 -0.20 -4.28 -15.57
C LYS A 50 -1.16 -4.54 -16.73
N ASP A 51 -1.39 -5.81 -17.05
CA ASP A 51 -2.21 -6.21 -18.19
C ASP A 51 -3.69 -6.42 -17.84
N HIS A 52 -4.04 -6.30 -16.58
CA HIS A 52 -5.42 -6.46 -16.14
C HIS A 52 -6.34 -5.40 -16.77
N PRO A 53 -7.52 -5.75 -17.31
CA PRO A 53 -8.43 -4.81 -17.97
C PRO A 53 -8.79 -3.61 -17.09
N LEU A 54 -9.06 -3.83 -15.80
CA LEU A 54 -9.38 -2.75 -14.86
C LEU A 54 -8.17 -1.81 -14.61
N THR A 55 -6.93 -2.29 -14.64
CA THR A 55 -5.76 -1.41 -14.57
C THR A 55 -5.73 -0.47 -15.75
N LYS A 56 -5.94 -1.00 -16.97
CA LYS A 56 -5.98 -0.20 -18.20
C LYS A 56 -7.13 0.80 -18.19
N ALA A 57 -8.33 0.40 -17.75
CA ALA A 57 -9.49 1.28 -17.63
C ALA A 57 -9.27 2.39 -16.57
N SER A 58 -8.67 2.07 -15.44
CA SER A 58 -8.41 3.05 -14.36
C SER A 58 -7.42 4.13 -14.78
N VAL A 59 -6.37 3.78 -15.54
CA VAL A 59 -5.41 4.75 -16.10
C VAL A 59 -6.10 5.77 -16.99
N THR A 60 -7.07 5.35 -17.78
CA THR A 60 -7.78 6.26 -18.71
C THR A 60 -8.85 7.11 -18.04
N SER A 61 -9.48 6.61 -16.97
CA SER A 61 -10.66 7.26 -16.37
C SER A 61 -10.35 8.16 -15.19
N TYR A 62 -9.35 7.78 -14.35
CA TYR A 62 -9.12 8.45 -13.08
C TYR A 62 -7.76 9.13 -12.96
N ARG A 63 -6.71 8.53 -13.53
CA ARG A 63 -5.34 9.01 -13.39
C ARG A 63 -4.55 8.66 -14.64
N THR A 64 -4.03 9.69 -15.27
CA THR A 64 -3.35 9.58 -16.56
C THR A 64 -1.87 9.26 -16.45
N GLY A 65 -1.32 9.20 -15.23
CA GLY A 65 0.07 8.78 -15.00
C GLY A 65 0.27 7.33 -15.42
N PRO A 66 1.37 7.03 -16.14
CA PRO A 66 1.65 5.66 -16.58
C PRO A 66 1.87 4.75 -15.36
N VAL A 67 1.34 3.53 -15.42
CA VAL A 67 1.65 2.50 -14.42
C VAL A 67 3.13 2.16 -14.54
N SER A 68 3.92 2.62 -13.59
CA SER A 68 5.39 2.55 -13.65
C SER A 68 5.98 1.45 -12.79
N TYR A 69 5.26 0.98 -11.78
CA TYR A 69 5.75 0.01 -10.81
C TYR A 69 5.50 -1.43 -11.24
N ASP A 70 6.30 -2.36 -10.72
CA ASP A 70 6.19 -3.80 -10.94
C ASP A 70 5.74 -4.51 -9.66
N PHE A 71 6.19 -4.00 -8.50
CA PHE A 71 5.81 -4.46 -7.16
C PHE A 71 5.60 -3.29 -6.21
N VAL A 72 4.82 -3.54 -5.15
CA VAL A 72 4.79 -2.72 -3.94
C VAL A 72 5.06 -3.63 -2.76
N ASP A 73 6.18 -3.41 -2.07
CA ASP A 73 6.48 -4.10 -0.82
C ASP A 73 6.06 -3.22 0.36
N GLN A 74 5.43 -3.82 1.36
CA GLN A 74 4.95 -3.11 2.53
C GLN A 74 5.47 -3.78 3.80
N TRP A 75 6.14 -2.99 4.65
CA TRP A 75 6.54 -3.35 6.00
C TRP A 75 5.67 -2.59 6.99
N ILE A 76 4.93 -3.31 7.81
CA ILE A 76 3.96 -2.74 8.75
C ILE A 76 4.46 -2.95 10.17
N PHE A 77 4.46 -1.85 10.96
CA PHE A 77 4.96 -1.79 12.33
C PHE A 77 3.87 -1.33 13.28
N ASN A 78 3.92 -1.81 14.52
CA ASN A 78 3.12 -1.23 15.60
C ASN A 78 3.78 0.02 16.17
N ASP A 79 5.11 0.00 16.29
CA ASP A 79 5.91 1.08 16.87
C ASP A 79 7.12 1.41 15.99
N ILE A 80 7.36 2.69 15.75
CA ILE A 80 8.52 3.21 15.02
C ILE A 80 9.83 2.97 15.79
N GLU A 81 9.78 2.89 17.11
CA GLU A 81 10.96 2.66 17.94
C GLU A 81 11.53 1.24 17.76
N ASP A 82 10.69 0.27 17.38
CA ASP A 82 11.15 -1.08 17.01
C ASP A 82 12.06 -1.01 15.77
N LEU A 83 11.67 -0.25 14.76
CA LEU A 83 12.50 -0.01 13.57
C LEU A 83 13.82 0.65 13.93
N LYS A 84 13.79 1.72 14.74
CA LYS A 84 15.01 2.46 15.13
C LYS A 84 16.00 1.56 15.89
N ARG A 85 15.49 0.77 16.83
CA ARG A 85 16.34 -0.18 17.59
C ARG A 85 16.95 -1.25 16.69
N GLY A 86 16.14 -1.84 15.82
CA GLY A 86 16.61 -2.87 14.90
C GLY A 86 17.67 -2.35 13.96
N MET A 87 17.46 -1.18 13.36
CA MET A 87 18.41 -0.58 12.42
C MET A 87 19.72 -0.12 13.08
N ALA A 88 19.78 0.01 14.40
CA ALA A 88 21.03 0.26 15.13
C ALA A 88 21.90 -1.00 15.31
N ASP A 89 21.38 -2.19 15.07
CA ASP A 89 22.12 -3.46 15.18
C ASP A 89 23.00 -3.68 13.95
N SER A 90 24.32 -3.83 14.17
CA SER A 90 25.31 -4.03 13.10
C SER A 90 25.09 -5.32 12.28
N ARG A 91 24.55 -6.37 12.89
CA ARG A 91 24.18 -7.59 12.19
C ARG A 91 23.06 -7.31 11.18
N ILE A 92 22.04 -6.57 11.61
CA ILE A 92 20.92 -6.17 10.75
C ILE A 92 21.41 -5.25 9.61
N GLN A 93 22.26 -4.29 9.90
CA GLN A 93 22.88 -3.44 8.90
C GLN A 93 23.63 -4.24 7.84
N SER A 94 24.39 -5.28 8.26
CA SER A 94 25.07 -6.18 7.34
C SER A 94 24.12 -6.98 6.45
N LEU A 95 22.99 -7.45 6.99
CA LEU A 95 21.97 -8.19 6.22
C LEU A 95 21.25 -7.25 5.23
N ALA A 96 20.87 -6.05 5.68
CA ALA A 96 20.25 -5.03 4.82
C ALA A 96 21.21 -4.61 3.67
N SER A 97 22.49 -4.48 3.95
CA SER A 97 23.50 -4.17 2.91
C SER A 97 23.58 -5.28 1.85
N LYS A 98 23.46 -6.56 2.23
CA LYS A 98 23.43 -7.67 1.26
C LYS A 98 22.18 -7.60 0.38
N THR A 99 21.04 -7.30 0.96
CA THR A 99 19.80 -7.08 0.20
C THR A 99 19.99 -5.95 -0.80
N HIS A 100 20.50 -4.81 -0.36
CA HIS A 100 20.73 -3.64 -1.22
C HIS A 100 21.69 -3.94 -2.38
N LEU A 101 22.78 -4.65 -2.13
CA LEU A 101 23.72 -5.06 -3.20
C LEU A 101 23.07 -6.02 -4.20
N SER A 102 22.19 -6.93 -3.72
CA SER A 102 21.43 -7.81 -4.58
C SER A 102 20.42 -7.06 -5.46
N GLU A 103 19.86 -5.96 -4.97
CA GLU A 103 18.87 -5.15 -5.69
C GLU A 103 19.44 -4.37 -6.89
N ASP A 104 20.71 -3.99 -6.87
CA ASP A 104 21.32 -3.08 -7.85
C ASP A 104 21.26 -3.60 -9.30
N ASP A 105 21.24 -4.92 -9.48
CA ASP A 105 21.11 -5.56 -10.78
C ASP A 105 19.66 -5.65 -11.29
N TRP A 106 18.67 -5.38 -10.43
CA TRP A 106 17.27 -5.65 -10.70
C TRP A 106 16.37 -4.42 -10.71
N ILE A 107 16.66 -3.41 -9.87
CA ILE A 107 15.79 -2.27 -9.62
C ILE A 107 16.23 -1.02 -10.38
N ASP A 108 15.27 -0.31 -10.96
CA ASP A 108 15.42 1.05 -11.47
C ASP A 108 15.17 2.02 -10.29
N LEU A 109 16.18 2.19 -9.44
CA LEU A 109 16.09 2.99 -8.21
C LEU A 109 15.61 4.43 -8.44
N PRO A 110 16.14 5.19 -9.44
CA PRO A 110 15.68 6.57 -9.68
C PRO A 110 14.21 6.70 -10.09
N ARG A 111 13.57 5.58 -10.45
CA ARG A 111 12.15 5.53 -10.81
C ARG A 111 11.32 4.68 -9.85
N SER A 112 11.93 4.21 -8.78
CA SER A 112 11.29 3.55 -7.64
C SER A 112 11.19 4.55 -6.51
N SER A 113 10.14 4.49 -5.70
CA SER A 113 9.98 5.40 -4.56
C SER A 113 9.76 4.63 -3.26
N VAL A 114 10.17 5.23 -2.17
CA VAL A 114 9.95 4.71 -0.81
C VAL A 114 9.40 5.81 0.07
N HIS A 115 8.42 5.50 0.89
CA HIS A 115 7.95 6.44 1.90
C HIS A 115 7.39 5.73 3.13
N MET A 116 7.51 6.42 4.26
CA MET A 116 6.83 6.04 5.49
C MET A 116 5.47 6.71 5.53
N SER A 117 4.47 6.01 6.05
CA SER A 117 3.11 6.50 6.17
C SER A 117 2.42 6.02 7.43
N THR A 118 1.35 6.73 7.79
CA THR A 118 0.36 6.28 8.78
C THR A 118 -0.96 6.00 8.08
N ASP A 119 -1.62 4.90 8.48
CA ASP A 119 -2.91 4.53 7.90
C ASP A 119 -4.06 5.30 8.55
N LEU A 120 -4.88 5.92 7.73
CA LEU A 120 -6.17 6.53 8.10
C LEU A 120 -7.27 5.67 7.50
N VAL A 121 -7.96 4.95 8.38
CA VAL A 121 -9.02 4.04 7.98
C VAL A 121 -10.23 4.84 7.51
N GLN A 122 -10.64 4.67 6.27
CA GLN A 122 -11.83 5.28 5.70
C GLN A 122 -13.02 4.34 5.77
N PHE A 123 -12.80 3.06 5.44
CA PHE A 123 -13.81 2.01 5.57
C PHE A 123 -13.13 0.69 5.95
N TYR A 124 -13.56 0.11 7.07
CA TYR A 124 -12.99 -1.13 7.59
C TYR A 124 -14.10 -1.96 8.21
N PRO A 125 -14.70 -2.91 7.49
CA PRO A 125 -15.79 -3.75 8.03
C PRO A 125 -15.28 -4.66 9.15
N VAL A 126 -16.20 -5.21 9.94
CA VAL A 126 -15.86 -6.05 11.10
C VAL A 126 -14.97 -7.26 10.74
N ASP A 127 -15.13 -7.78 9.53
CA ASP A 127 -14.36 -8.91 9.00
C ASP A 127 -13.18 -8.48 8.11
N ALA A 128 -12.81 -7.21 8.12
CA ALA A 128 -11.78 -6.64 7.24
C ALA A 128 -10.42 -7.37 7.30
N ALA A 129 -10.09 -8.01 8.44
CA ALA A 129 -8.89 -8.82 8.57
C ALA A 129 -8.87 -10.04 7.63
N ARG A 130 -10.06 -10.49 7.16
CA ARG A 130 -10.22 -11.58 6.20
C ARG A 130 -10.23 -11.11 4.75
N ILE A 131 -10.34 -9.80 4.51
CA ILE A 131 -10.32 -9.22 3.17
C ILE A 131 -8.86 -9.05 2.76
N ARG A 132 -8.40 -9.99 1.94
CA ARG A 132 -7.06 -10.06 1.35
C ARG A 132 -7.20 -10.20 -0.16
N ALA A 133 -6.17 -9.85 -0.88
CA ALA A 133 -6.14 -9.98 -2.34
C ALA A 133 -5.06 -10.98 -2.77
N THR A 134 -5.00 -12.15 -2.13
CA THR A 134 -4.13 -13.25 -2.56
C THR A 134 -4.68 -13.94 -3.81
N SER A 135 -3.90 -14.82 -4.44
CA SER A 135 -4.38 -15.59 -5.61
C SER A 135 -5.59 -16.47 -5.31
N ASP A 136 -5.82 -16.80 -4.03
CA ASP A 136 -6.89 -17.69 -3.59
C ASP A 136 -8.14 -16.94 -3.10
N ASP A 137 -8.04 -15.60 -3.00
CA ASP A 137 -9.12 -14.74 -2.54
C ASP A 137 -9.92 -14.17 -3.73
N PRO A 138 -11.22 -13.87 -3.54
CA PRO A 138 -12.04 -13.26 -4.59
C PRO A 138 -11.81 -11.74 -4.71
N TYR A 139 -10.73 -11.21 -4.16
CA TYR A 139 -10.48 -9.78 -4.12
C TYR A 139 -9.24 -9.40 -4.93
N LEU A 140 -9.27 -8.17 -5.45
CA LEU A 140 -8.10 -7.46 -5.98
C LEU A 140 -7.83 -6.25 -5.11
N LYS A 141 -6.56 -5.92 -4.91
CA LYS A 141 -6.15 -4.71 -4.22
C LYS A 141 -5.78 -3.63 -5.22
N VAL A 142 -6.37 -2.46 -5.05
CA VAL A 142 -6.07 -1.26 -5.83
C VAL A 142 -5.15 -0.35 -5.03
N PHE A 143 -4.09 0.12 -5.66
CA PHE A 143 -3.27 1.22 -5.16
C PHE A 143 -3.58 2.50 -5.93
N TYR A 144 -3.71 3.57 -5.19
CA TYR A 144 -3.75 4.94 -5.68
C TYR A 144 -2.50 5.65 -5.15
N HIS A 145 -1.42 5.71 -5.92
CA HIS A 145 -0.21 6.42 -5.52
C HIS A 145 -0.37 7.89 -5.89
N VAL A 146 -0.47 8.76 -4.86
CA VAL A 146 -1.01 10.12 -4.99
C VAL A 146 0.09 11.16 -4.90
N ARG A 147 0.11 12.06 -5.90
CA ARG A 147 0.92 13.28 -5.89
C ARG A 147 0.03 14.51 -5.86
N SER A 148 0.38 15.49 -5.02
CA SER A 148 -0.35 16.77 -4.95
C SER A 148 -0.10 17.65 -6.18
N LEU A 149 -0.97 18.62 -6.36
CA LEU A 149 -0.70 19.74 -7.28
C LEU A 149 0.54 20.52 -6.82
N PRO A 150 1.37 21.05 -7.75
CA PRO A 150 2.64 21.68 -7.41
C PRO A 150 2.56 22.90 -6.49
N HIS A 151 1.39 23.56 -6.47
CA HIS A 151 1.14 24.79 -5.68
C HIS A 151 0.48 24.53 -4.33
N ILE A 152 0.23 23.26 -3.98
CA ILE A 152 -0.40 22.86 -2.71
C ILE A 152 0.65 22.14 -1.86
N SER A 153 0.80 22.56 -0.60
CA SER A 153 1.69 21.85 0.33
C SER A 153 1.17 20.44 0.61
N ARG A 154 2.08 19.53 0.97
CA ARG A 154 1.74 18.15 1.34
C ARG A 154 0.69 18.11 2.44
N GLU A 155 0.87 18.93 3.48
CA GLU A 155 -0.02 18.99 4.65
C GLU A 155 -1.42 19.45 4.25
N SER A 156 -1.52 20.50 3.41
CA SER A 156 -2.81 20.99 2.90
C SER A 156 -3.50 19.96 2.03
N ALA A 157 -2.76 19.28 1.14
CA ALA A 157 -3.30 18.22 0.30
C ALA A 157 -3.78 17.01 1.12
N GLN A 158 -3.01 16.60 2.15
CA GLN A 158 -3.38 15.51 3.06
C GLN A 158 -4.60 15.86 3.91
N LEU A 159 -4.68 17.11 4.39
CA LEU A 159 -5.85 17.59 5.15
C LEU A 159 -7.12 17.51 4.29
N HIS A 160 -7.07 18.03 3.07
CA HIS A 160 -8.18 17.95 2.11
C HIS A 160 -8.54 16.50 1.81
N TRP A 161 -7.54 15.67 1.54
CA TRP A 161 -7.71 14.25 1.23
C TRP A 161 -8.43 13.48 2.33
N ASN A 162 -8.08 13.71 3.60
CA ASN A 162 -8.74 13.07 4.73
C ASN A 162 -10.12 13.66 5.05
N ALA A 163 -10.22 14.98 5.12
CA ALA A 163 -11.43 15.66 5.61
C ALA A 163 -12.53 15.69 4.54
N CYS A 164 -12.21 16.18 3.33
CA CYS A 164 -13.18 16.36 2.25
C CYS A 164 -13.36 15.06 1.47
N HIS A 165 -12.34 14.61 0.75
CA HIS A 165 -12.39 13.40 -0.06
C HIS A 165 -12.69 12.13 0.74
N GLY A 166 -12.05 11.97 1.91
CA GLY A 166 -12.35 10.87 2.83
C GLY A 166 -13.76 10.97 3.39
N GLY A 167 -14.26 12.18 3.65
CA GLY A 167 -15.64 12.44 4.08
C GLY A 167 -16.65 11.96 3.06
N GLU A 168 -16.50 12.38 1.81
CA GLU A 168 -17.35 11.94 0.68
C GLU A 168 -17.25 10.43 0.46
N SER A 169 -16.05 9.88 0.48
CA SER A 169 -15.85 8.43 0.33
C SER A 169 -16.59 7.64 1.40
N ARG A 170 -16.58 8.08 2.66
CA ARG A 170 -17.33 7.42 3.75
C ARG A 170 -18.83 7.55 3.57
N GLN A 171 -19.32 8.70 3.11
CA GLN A 171 -20.75 8.93 2.87
C GLN A 171 -21.29 8.03 1.75
N HIS A 172 -20.52 7.83 0.68
CA HIS A 172 -20.94 7.09 -0.50
C HIS A 172 -20.35 5.68 -0.59
N ILE A 173 -19.79 5.15 0.52
CA ILE A 173 -19.15 3.84 0.52
C ILE A 173 -20.09 2.70 0.09
N HIS A 174 -21.38 2.81 0.42
CA HIS A 174 -22.41 1.84 0.06
C HIS A 174 -22.68 1.77 -1.45
N LEU A 175 -22.36 2.84 -2.19
CA LEU A 175 -22.43 2.92 -3.65
C LEU A 175 -21.14 2.47 -4.33
N SER A 176 -20.05 2.37 -3.57
CA SER A 176 -18.75 1.98 -4.10
C SER A 176 -18.62 0.44 -4.13
N LYS A 177 -17.75 -0.05 -5.02
CA LYS A 177 -17.39 -1.47 -5.05
C LYS A 177 -16.34 -1.83 -4.00
N HIS A 178 -15.90 -0.87 -3.19
CA HIS A 178 -14.87 -1.08 -2.17
C HIS A 178 -15.39 -1.96 -1.02
N LYS A 179 -14.63 -2.98 -0.67
CA LYS A 179 -14.90 -3.85 0.48
C LYS A 179 -14.06 -3.47 1.70
N LYS A 180 -12.99 -2.74 1.48
CA LYS A 180 -12.10 -2.17 2.48
C LYS A 180 -11.38 -0.99 1.83
N TYR A 181 -11.17 0.10 2.57
CA TYR A 181 -10.50 1.30 2.05
C TYR A 181 -9.74 2.02 3.16
N LEU A 182 -8.49 2.36 2.88
CA LEU A 182 -7.64 3.17 3.75
C LEU A 182 -6.80 4.17 2.94
N GLN A 183 -6.43 5.25 3.58
CA GLN A 183 -5.46 6.22 3.09
C GLN A 183 -4.18 6.09 3.93
N ALA A 184 -3.04 5.90 3.30
CA ALA A 184 -1.73 5.87 3.91
C ALA A 184 -1.03 7.21 3.65
N HIS A 185 -1.10 8.12 4.60
CA HIS A 185 -0.55 9.46 4.47
C HIS A 185 0.95 9.45 4.75
N LYS A 186 1.75 9.96 3.78
CA LYS A 186 3.20 10.09 3.93
C LYS A 186 3.53 10.96 5.14
N ILE A 187 4.46 10.49 5.97
CA ILE A 187 5.02 11.23 7.09
C ILE A 187 6.53 11.39 6.91
N ASP A 188 7.11 12.39 7.56
CA ASP A 188 8.56 12.58 7.56
C ASP A 188 9.24 11.45 8.34
N SER A 189 10.36 11.00 7.82
CA SER A 189 11.12 9.91 8.42
C SER A 189 12.59 10.02 8.04
N THR A 190 13.43 10.34 9.00
CA THR A 190 14.89 10.39 8.79
C THR A 190 15.47 9.08 8.28
N PHE A 191 14.86 7.94 8.64
CA PHE A 191 15.25 6.63 8.11
C PHE A 191 14.98 6.54 6.60
N VAL A 192 13.78 6.94 6.15
CA VAL A 192 13.41 6.90 4.73
C VAL A 192 14.20 7.92 3.94
N ASP A 193 14.45 9.12 4.49
CA ASP A 193 15.24 10.17 3.85
C ASP A 193 16.70 9.67 3.63
N GLN A 194 17.31 9.09 4.66
CA GLN A 194 18.65 8.48 4.56
C GLN A 194 18.69 7.32 3.56
N LEU A 195 17.67 6.46 3.56
CA LEU A 195 17.57 5.36 2.59
C LEU A 195 17.44 5.89 1.16
N THR A 196 16.61 6.91 0.96
CA THR A 196 16.40 7.58 -0.33
C THR A 196 17.69 8.18 -0.85
N GLU A 197 18.41 8.93 -0.02
CA GLU A 197 19.71 9.52 -0.36
C GLU A 197 20.75 8.44 -0.67
N LEU A 198 20.90 7.45 0.22
CA LEU A 198 21.91 6.39 0.10
C LEU A 198 21.70 5.51 -1.14
N ARG A 199 20.46 5.20 -1.47
CA ARG A 199 20.10 4.26 -2.53
C ARG A 199 19.74 4.93 -3.85
N GLY A 200 19.42 6.22 -3.84
CA GLY A 200 19.01 6.97 -5.04
C GLY A 200 17.58 6.67 -5.48
N TYR A 201 16.67 6.40 -4.54
CA TYR A 201 15.24 6.35 -4.82
C TYR A 201 14.72 7.72 -5.30
N GLU A 202 13.58 7.71 -6.03
CA GLU A 202 12.90 8.94 -6.42
C GLU A 202 12.55 9.78 -5.18
N ASP A 203 13.13 10.99 -5.10
CA ASP A 203 12.78 12.00 -4.09
C ASP A 203 11.80 13.01 -4.70
N ASP A 204 10.51 12.70 -4.63
CA ASP A 204 9.46 13.59 -5.11
C ASP A 204 8.66 14.16 -3.92
N PRO A 205 8.85 15.46 -3.61
CA PRO A 205 8.16 16.10 -2.48
C PRO A 205 6.64 16.19 -2.69
N THR A 206 6.16 16.03 -3.93
CA THR A 206 4.72 16.05 -4.22
C THR A 206 4.01 14.74 -3.86
N ILE A 207 4.74 13.66 -3.55
CA ILE A 207 4.12 12.43 -3.05
C ILE A 207 3.52 12.70 -1.67
N ILE A 208 2.19 12.60 -1.58
CA ILE A 208 1.45 12.81 -0.33
C ILE A 208 1.09 11.49 0.36
N GLY A 209 1.24 10.37 -0.32
CA GLY A 209 0.94 9.04 0.19
C GLY A 209 0.31 8.14 -0.87
N HIS A 210 -0.39 7.11 -0.41
CA HIS A 210 -1.16 6.23 -1.27
C HIS A 210 -2.47 5.82 -0.59
N ALA A 211 -3.47 5.48 -1.40
CA ALA A 211 -4.64 4.78 -0.87
C ALA A 211 -4.62 3.32 -1.29
N GLU A 212 -5.27 2.49 -0.50
CA GLU A 212 -5.45 1.08 -0.72
C GLU A 212 -6.93 0.74 -0.63
N ALA A 213 -7.46 0.09 -1.66
CA ALA A 213 -8.82 -0.39 -1.68
C ALA A 213 -8.88 -1.84 -2.13
N TRP A 214 -9.79 -2.62 -1.57
CA TRP A 214 -10.03 -4.01 -1.96
C TRP A 214 -11.39 -4.10 -2.65
N LEU A 215 -11.40 -4.68 -3.84
CA LEU A 215 -12.57 -4.86 -4.71
C LEU A 215 -12.80 -6.35 -4.93
N LEU A 216 -14.06 -6.76 -5.15
CA LEU A 216 -14.33 -8.10 -5.67
C LEU A 216 -13.84 -8.21 -7.11
N ALA A 217 -13.04 -9.25 -7.40
CA ALA A 217 -12.48 -9.49 -8.73
C ALA A 217 -13.56 -9.75 -9.79
N ASP A 218 -14.60 -10.50 -9.43
CA ASP A 218 -15.68 -10.94 -10.31
C ASP A 218 -16.94 -10.07 -10.18
N ALA A 219 -16.81 -8.82 -9.70
CA ALA A 219 -17.96 -7.95 -9.63
C ALA A 219 -18.57 -7.79 -11.04
N GLU A 220 -19.77 -8.32 -11.24
CA GLU A 220 -20.52 -8.16 -12.50
C GLU A 220 -20.50 -6.68 -12.92
N GLU A 221 -20.14 -6.42 -14.18
CA GLU A 221 -20.23 -5.09 -14.78
C GLU A 221 -21.70 -4.72 -14.99
N LYS A 222 -22.36 -4.32 -13.90
CA LYS A 222 -23.68 -3.69 -14.00
C LYS A 222 -23.51 -2.26 -14.44
N GLN A 223 -24.41 -1.79 -15.28
CA GLN A 223 -24.47 -0.36 -15.60
C GLN A 223 -24.71 0.42 -14.30
N PRO A 224 -23.89 1.45 -14.01
CA PRO A 224 -24.04 2.21 -12.79
C PRO A 224 -25.38 2.93 -12.76
N THR A 225 -26.01 2.99 -11.61
CA THR A 225 -27.23 3.76 -11.36
C THR A 225 -26.95 5.27 -11.53
N ALA A 226 -28.00 6.09 -11.54
CA ALA A 226 -27.84 7.55 -11.58
C ALA A 226 -27.10 8.04 -10.33
N GLU A 227 -27.43 7.51 -9.16
CA GLU A 227 -26.79 7.85 -7.88
C GLU A 227 -25.31 7.44 -7.83
N GLU A 228 -24.94 6.25 -8.32
CA GLU A 228 -23.55 5.82 -8.43
C GLU A 228 -22.74 6.70 -9.39
N ARG A 229 -23.35 7.15 -10.50
CA ARG A 229 -22.69 8.08 -11.44
C ARG A 229 -22.46 9.46 -10.81
N GLU A 230 -23.45 9.97 -10.09
CA GLU A 230 -23.34 11.26 -9.38
C GLU A 230 -22.26 11.21 -8.30
N ALA A 231 -22.27 10.19 -7.44
CA ALA A 231 -21.24 9.98 -6.41
C ALA A 231 -19.83 9.85 -7.03
N THR A 232 -19.70 9.14 -8.16
CA THR A 232 -18.45 9.03 -8.90
C THR A 232 -17.98 10.38 -9.43
N SER A 233 -18.89 11.17 -10.01
CA SER A 233 -18.56 12.51 -10.52
C SER A 233 -18.07 13.43 -9.43
N MET A 234 -18.77 13.49 -8.29
CA MET A 234 -18.36 14.28 -7.13
C MET A 234 -16.95 13.91 -6.66
N THR A 235 -16.69 12.60 -6.51
CA THR A 235 -15.36 12.09 -6.12
C THR A 235 -14.26 12.49 -7.11
N LEU A 236 -14.55 12.49 -8.42
CA LEU A 236 -13.59 12.87 -9.45
C LEU A 236 -13.32 14.38 -9.47
N ASP A 237 -14.35 15.18 -9.28
CA ASP A 237 -14.24 16.66 -9.21
C ASP A 237 -13.42 17.05 -7.97
N ASP A 238 -13.64 16.39 -6.82
CA ASP A 238 -12.88 16.62 -5.60
C ASP A 238 -11.39 16.25 -5.76
N ILE A 239 -11.09 15.13 -6.41
CA ILE A 239 -9.71 14.71 -6.69
C ILE A 239 -8.94 15.79 -7.46
N ASP A 240 -9.58 16.54 -8.35
CA ASP A 240 -8.95 17.60 -9.14
C ASP A 240 -8.49 18.80 -8.32
N LEU A 241 -9.04 18.97 -7.11
CA LEU A 241 -8.69 20.08 -6.23
C LEU A 241 -7.32 19.93 -5.57
N PHE A 242 -6.81 18.70 -5.40
CA PHE A 242 -5.56 18.49 -4.68
C PHE A 242 -4.57 17.54 -5.37
N THR A 243 -5.00 16.77 -6.37
CA THR A 243 -4.20 15.70 -6.98
C THR A 243 -3.69 16.06 -8.36
N ASN A 244 -2.41 15.86 -8.60
CA ASN A 244 -1.82 15.88 -9.94
C ASN A 244 -2.10 14.54 -10.64
N LYS A 245 -3.19 14.45 -11.38
CA LYS A 245 -3.61 13.21 -12.06
C LYS A 245 -2.57 12.68 -13.05
N SER A 246 -1.88 13.56 -13.78
CA SER A 246 -0.88 13.16 -14.78
C SER A 246 0.37 12.51 -14.19
N ARG A 247 0.65 12.73 -12.90
CA ARG A 247 1.78 12.17 -12.17
C ARG A 247 1.37 11.12 -11.14
N SER A 248 0.09 11.01 -10.82
CA SER A 248 -0.45 9.99 -9.91
C SER A 248 -0.74 8.70 -10.66
N ASN A 249 -0.64 7.57 -9.97
CA ASN A 249 -0.81 6.25 -10.57
C ASN A 249 -1.95 5.49 -9.89
N VAL A 250 -2.68 4.69 -10.68
CA VAL A 250 -3.66 3.72 -10.18
C VAL A 250 -3.35 2.37 -10.82
N PHE A 251 -3.28 1.33 -10.01
CA PHE A 251 -3.02 -0.02 -10.50
C PHE A 251 -3.56 -1.08 -9.55
N LEU A 252 -3.84 -2.24 -10.10
CA LEU A 252 -4.27 -3.41 -9.33
C LEU A 252 -3.09 -4.30 -9.00
N THR A 253 -3.23 -5.00 -7.87
CA THR A 253 -2.22 -5.93 -7.37
C THR A 253 -2.85 -7.17 -6.76
N ASN A 254 -2.06 -8.25 -6.72
CA ASN A 254 -2.27 -9.40 -5.84
C ASN A 254 -1.30 -9.30 -4.66
N GLU A 255 -1.76 -9.72 -3.48
CA GLU A 255 -0.99 -9.73 -2.25
C GLU A 255 -0.34 -11.10 -1.99
N SER A 256 0.89 -11.10 -1.48
CA SER A 256 1.57 -12.26 -0.91
C SER A 256 2.08 -11.91 0.49
N PHE A 257 1.55 -12.56 1.50
CA PHE A 257 1.94 -12.34 2.89
C PHE A 257 3.15 -13.21 3.23
N LEU A 258 4.33 -12.62 3.35
CA LEU A 258 5.56 -13.31 3.71
C LEU A 258 5.76 -13.41 5.23
N LEU A 259 5.23 -12.43 5.95
CA LEU A 259 5.15 -12.38 7.40
C LEU A 259 3.80 -11.81 7.79
N ASP A 260 3.11 -12.46 8.75
CA ASP A 260 1.87 -11.94 9.32
C ASP A 260 1.75 -12.36 10.79
N ASP A 261 2.35 -11.58 11.67
CA ASP A 261 2.29 -11.75 13.12
C ASP A 261 1.03 -11.12 13.75
N THR A 262 0.11 -10.57 12.93
CA THR A 262 -1.15 -10.00 13.42
C THR A 262 -2.26 -11.03 13.55
N ILE A 263 -2.13 -12.18 12.89
CA ILE A 263 -3.04 -13.31 13.06
C ILE A 263 -2.67 -14.01 14.37
N VAL A 264 -3.41 -13.70 15.43
CA VAL A 264 -3.42 -14.54 16.62
C VAL A 264 -4.08 -15.86 16.20
N THR A 265 -3.29 -16.85 15.83
CA THR A 265 -3.75 -18.24 15.77
C THR A 265 -4.19 -18.58 17.19
N ARG A 266 -5.51 -18.60 17.44
CA ARG A 266 -6.00 -19.17 18.70
C ARG A 266 -5.44 -20.58 18.76
N PRO A 267 -4.75 -20.96 19.86
CA PRO A 267 -4.35 -22.34 20.03
C PRO A 267 -5.60 -23.19 19.88
N THR A 268 -5.59 -24.13 18.94
CA THR A 268 -6.59 -25.19 18.85
C THR A 268 -6.35 -26.13 20.01
N GLY A 269 -6.77 -25.76 21.21
CA GLY A 269 -6.52 -26.49 22.42
C GLY A 269 -7.46 -26.06 23.55
N GLY A 270 -8.50 -26.86 23.79
CA GLY A 270 -9.18 -27.02 25.05
C GLY A 270 -9.97 -25.84 25.57
N GLY A 271 -11.28 -25.96 25.47
CA GLY A 271 -12.28 -25.00 25.98
C GLY A 271 -12.00 -24.51 27.41
N LYS A 272 -11.81 -23.21 27.52
CA LYS A 272 -12.27 -22.44 28.69
C LYS A 272 -13.04 -21.24 28.12
N ARG A 273 -14.34 -21.18 28.45
CA ARG A 273 -15.19 -20.00 28.18
C ARG A 273 -14.51 -18.77 28.73
N MET A 274 -14.41 -17.73 27.92
CA MET A 274 -14.05 -16.39 28.42
C MET A 274 -15.07 -15.98 29.46
N PRO A 275 -14.66 -15.30 30.53
CA PRO A 275 -15.58 -14.69 31.48
C PRO A 275 -16.41 -13.62 30.75
N GLU A 276 -17.72 -13.59 31.05
CA GLU A 276 -18.67 -12.58 30.60
C GLU A 276 -18.27 -11.21 31.20
N PHE A 277 -17.52 -10.40 30.46
CA PHE A 277 -17.17 -9.03 30.83
C PHE A 277 -17.60 -7.96 29.83
N PHE A 278 -18.57 -8.25 28.97
CA PHE A 278 -19.15 -7.25 28.06
C PHE A 278 -20.68 -7.28 28.04
N SER A 279 -21.30 -7.08 29.21
CA SER A 279 -22.74 -6.82 29.28
C SER A 279 -23.09 -5.64 30.17
N ALA A 280 -22.37 -4.54 30.06
CA ALA A 280 -22.74 -3.31 30.73
C ALA A 280 -22.12 -2.10 30.04
N ILE A 281 -22.52 -1.81 28.82
CA ILE A 281 -22.51 -0.43 28.25
C ILE A 281 -23.41 -0.50 26.99
N TYR A 282 -24.72 -0.38 27.21
CA TYR A 282 -25.70 0.24 26.32
C TYR A 282 -26.84 0.69 27.23
#